data_e77bdc859566263575ede939d634c8c0
#
_entry.id   e77bdc859566263575ede939d634c8c0
#
_cell.length_a   1.000
_cell.length_b   1.000
_cell.length_c   1.000
_cell.angle_alpha   90.00
_cell.angle_beta   90.00
_cell.angle_gamma   90.00
#
_symmetry.space_group_name_H-M   'P 1'
#
loop_
_entity.id
_entity.type
_entity.pdbx_description
1 polymer ?
#
loop_
_entity_poly.entity_id
_entity_poly.type
_entity_poly.pdbx_seq_one_letter_code
_entity_poly.pdbx_strand_id
1 'polypeptide(L)'
;MAKKVLVGMSGGVDSAACVLLLQKQGYAVSGVTLRLHHYKDRPGTCGSADDIEEAGRVAAQMGVSHRVLDLCDLFRREVMGHFVSEYCAGRTPNPCLDCNRELKFGAMLDWALDHGFDYVSTGHYARVGFDAASGRHLLLRGVDAHKDQSYVLYQMTQRQLAHLLLPVGEYSKPEIRALAADFGLENAQKPDSQDICFVPDGDYVRFLREFGGVTPEPGDFVDTSGRVLGRHRGLVAYTAGQRKGLGVSADRPLYVLSKDAKHNTVLLGDDAELFSSALLASRVSWIVTPPAEPLRVTAKTRYSQRESAATVTPLDGGAVRVDFDEPQRAITAGQAVVFYRGDVVAGGATIDKAL
;
A
#
# COMPACT_ATOMS: atom_id res chain seq x y z
N MET A 1 14.52 -13.21 29.94
CA MET A 1 15.31 -12.38 29.00
C MET A 1 14.37 -11.41 28.31
N ALA A 2 14.82 -10.21 27.96
CA ALA A 2 14.02 -9.28 27.18
C ALA A 2 13.73 -9.87 25.80
N LYS A 3 12.49 -9.70 25.31
CA LYS A 3 12.14 -10.12 23.95
C LYS A 3 12.84 -9.25 22.91
N LYS A 4 13.27 -9.86 21.81
CA LYS A 4 14.07 -9.21 20.77
C LYS A 4 13.20 -8.72 19.62
N VAL A 5 13.39 -7.50 19.20
CA VAL A 5 12.64 -6.89 18.09
C VAL A 5 13.59 -6.38 17.01
N LEU A 6 13.32 -6.75 15.77
CA LEU A 6 13.99 -6.20 14.59
C LEU A 6 13.13 -5.08 13.99
N VAL A 7 13.65 -3.85 13.97
CA VAL A 7 12.94 -2.67 13.46
C VAL A 7 13.41 -2.32 12.05
N GLY A 8 12.49 -2.30 11.09
CA GLY A 8 12.74 -1.78 9.75
C GLY A 8 12.94 -0.26 9.79
N MET A 9 14.15 0.18 9.51
CA MET A 9 14.58 1.59 9.54
C MET A 9 14.76 2.11 8.10
N SER A 10 14.09 3.20 7.77
CA SER A 10 14.14 3.86 6.46
C SER A 10 14.88 5.19 6.48
N GLY A 11 15.55 5.55 7.59
CA GLY A 11 16.09 6.89 7.80
C GLY A 11 15.02 7.96 8.09
N GLY A 12 13.75 7.61 8.12
CA GLY A 12 12.63 8.50 8.45
C GLY A 12 12.35 8.56 9.94
N VAL A 13 11.69 9.65 10.38
CA VAL A 13 11.36 9.92 11.80
C VAL A 13 10.50 8.82 12.43
N ASP A 14 9.56 8.26 11.68
CA ASP A 14 8.60 7.26 12.22
C ASP A 14 9.30 5.95 12.60
N SER A 15 10.24 5.48 11.77
CA SER A 15 11.02 4.28 12.07
C SER A 15 11.99 4.49 13.23
N ALA A 16 12.53 5.69 13.38
CA ALA A 16 13.38 6.06 14.51
C ALA A 16 12.56 6.14 15.81
N ALA A 17 11.40 6.79 15.79
CA ALA A 17 10.49 6.83 16.95
C ALA A 17 10.03 5.43 17.36
N CYS A 18 9.82 4.53 16.40
CA CYS A 18 9.51 3.13 16.67
C CYS A 18 10.58 2.46 17.55
N VAL A 19 11.87 2.66 17.23
CA VAL A 19 12.99 2.17 18.07
C VAL A 19 12.91 2.71 19.48
N LEU A 20 12.73 4.03 19.64
CA LEU A 20 12.65 4.68 20.97
C LEU A 20 11.50 4.14 21.82
N LEU A 21 10.32 3.97 21.19
CA LEU A 21 9.13 3.46 21.87
C LEU A 21 9.33 2.02 22.35
N LEU A 22 9.92 1.17 21.52
CA LEU A 22 10.18 -0.24 21.88
C LEU A 22 11.26 -0.36 22.97
N GLN A 23 12.32 0.47 22.94
CA GLN A 23 13.30 0.53 24.02
C GLN A 23 12.65 0.95 25.34
N LYS A 24 11.78 1.98 25.33
CA LYS A 24 11.02 2.41 26.51
C LYS A 24 10.09 1.30 27.06
N GLN A 25 9.61 0.42 26.20
CA GLN A 25 8.80 -0.75 26.57
C GLN A 25 9.64 -1.95 27.06
N GLY A 26 10.97 -1.85 27.07
CA GLY A 26 11.88 -2.87 27.60
C GLY A 26 12.25 -3.97 26.61
N TYR A 27 12.03 -3.78 25.31
CA TYR A 27 12.48 -4.70 24.28
C TYR A 27 13.98 -4.55 24.01
N ALA A 28 14.63 -5.66 23.63
CA ALA A 28 15.97 -5.64 23.05
C ALA A 28 15.85 -5.34 21.53
N VAL A 29 16.16 -4.10 21.15
CA VAL A 29 15.93 -3.60 19.79
C VAL A 29 17.19 -3.67 18.93
N SER A 30 17.04 -4.08 17.67
CA SER A 30 18.04 -3.97 16.60
C SER A 30 17.39 -3.37 15.35
N GLY A 31 18.13 -2.57 14.60
CA GLY A 31 17.69 -1.96 13.36
C GLY A 31 18.08 -2.78 12.13
N VAL A 32 17.27 -2.70 11.08
CA VAL A 32 17.57 -3.21 9.75
C VAL A 32 17.08 -2.25 8.68
N THR A 33 17.89 -2.00 7.65
CA THR A 33 17.43 -1.31 6.44
C THR A 33 17.36 -2.31 5.30
N LEU A 34 16.22 -2.35 4.62
CA LEU A 34 16.03 -3.16 3.42
C LEU A 34 16.64 -2.43 2.22
N ARG A 35 17.67 -3.00 1.62
CA ARG A 35 18.16 -2.52 0.32
C ARG A 35 17.22 -3.06 -0.75
N LEU A 36 16.55 -2.14 -1.47
CA LEU A 36 15.54 -2.50 -2.47
C LEU A 36 16.01 -2.27 -3.90
N HIS A 37 17.05 -1.44 -4.10
CA HIS A 37 17.65 -1.18 -5.43
C HIS A 37 19.14 -0.87 -5.34
N HIS A 38 19.83 -1.10 -6.46
CA HIS A 38 21.25 -0.80 -6.61
C HIS A 38 21.52 0.60 -7.25
N TYR A 39 20.50 1.45 -7.39
CA TYR A 39 20.67 2.77 -8.01
C TYR A 39 21.46 3.70 -7.08
N LYS A 40 22.71 4.00 -7.46
CA LYS A 40 23.60 4.90 -6.70
C LYS A 40 23.18 6.38 -6.75
N ASP A 41 22.32 6.77 -7.71
CA ASP A 41 22.18 8.17 -8.11
C ASP A 41 20.75 8.71 -8.06
N ARG A 42 19.82 8.08 -7.33
CA ARG A 42 18.44 8.60 -7.20
C ARG A 42 18.08 8.82 -5.74
N PRO A 43 18.32 10.04 -5.18
CA PRO A 43 17.87 10.39 -3.84
C PRO A 43 16.34 10.32 -3.74
N GLY A 44 15.83 9.91 -2.58
CA GLY A 44 14.40 9.82 -2.30
C GLY A 44 13.73 8.48 -2.59
N THR A 45 14.50 7.45 -2.97
CA THR A 45 14.00 6.07 -3.14
C THR A 45 14.22 5.27 -1.87
N CYS A 46 13.20 4.55 -1.36
CA CYS A 46 13.33 3.71 -0.16
C CYS A 46 14.48 2.72 -0.30
N GLY A 47 15.40 2.69 0.70
CA GLY A 47 16.55 1.78 0.71
C GLY A 47 17.70 2.23 -0.20
N SER A 48 17.77 3.51 -0.53
CA SER A 48 18.93 4.13 -1.19
C SER A 48 20.19 4.05 -0.31
N ALA A 49 21.36 4.29 -0.89
CA ALA A 49 22.60 4.35 -0.13
C ALA A 49 22.55 5.42 0.98
N ASP A 50 21.96 6.58 0.68
CA ASP A 50 21.79 7.69 1.61
C ASP A 50 20.84 7.31 2.76
N ASP A 51 19.71 6.63 2.47
CA ASP A 51 18.78 6.15 3.50
C ASP A 51 19.43 5.09 4.41
N ILE A 52 20.27 4.22 3.84
CA ILE A 52 21.02 3.21 4.61
C ILE A 52 22.00 3.88 5.54
N GLU A 53 22.77 4.88 5.07
CA GLU A 53 23.73 5.61 5.88
C GLU A 53 23.02 6.42 6.96
N GLU A 54 21.94 7.12 6.64
CA GLU A 54 21.15 7.89 7.60
C GLU A 54 20.55 6.96 8.67
N ALA A 55 19.95 5.85 8.28
CA ALA A 55 19.41 4.86 9.22
C ALA A 55 20.51 4.30 10.14
N GLY A 56 21.71 4.07 9.62
CA GLY A 56 22.86 3.63 10.40
C GLY A 56 23.31 4.69 11.43
N ARG A 57 23.37 5.97 11.05
CA ARG A 57 23.70 7.08 11.97
C ARG A 57 22.65 7.21 13.09
N VAL A 58 21.37 7.19 12.73
CA VAL A 58 20.25 7.24 13.69
C VAL A 58 20.29 6.04 14.64
N ALA A 59 20.53 4.84 14.15
CA ALA A 59 20.66 3.64 14.96
C ALA A 59 21.83 3.75 15.97
N ALA A 60 22.98 4.24 15.51
CA ALA A 60 24.15 4.47 16.37
C ALA A 60 23.86 5.50 17.46
N GLN A 61 23.17 6.61 17.14
CA GLN A 61 22.74 7.62 18.12
C GLN A 61 21.83 7.01 19.20
N MET A 62 20.97 6.04 18.84
CA MET A 62 20.07 5.34 19.77
C MET A 62 20.72 4.14 20.47
N GLY A 63 22.00 3.84 20.21
CA GLY A 63 22.72 2.73 20.82
C GLY A 63 22.22 1.36 20.38
N VAL A 64 21.60 1.23 19.19
CA VAL A 64 21.12 -0.06 18.65
C VAL A 64 22.02 -0.53 17.51
N SER A 65 22.19 -1.86 17.40
CA SER A 65 22.88 -2.45 16.25
C SER A 65 22.05 -2.21 14.98
N HIS A 66 22.73 -1.96 13.86
CA HIS A 66 22.09 -1.79 12.57
C HIS A 66 22.72 -2.72 11.52
N ARG A 67 21.92 -3.23 10.64
CA ARG A 67 22.35 -4.07 9.51
C ARG A 67 21.57 -3.76 8.26
N VAL A 68 22.07 -4.22 7.13
CA VAL A 68 21.41 -4.10 5.82
C VAL A 68 21.02 -5.49 5.35
N LEU A 69 19.76 -5.65 4.95
CA LEU A 69 19.26 -6.85 4.30
C LEU A 69 19.04 -6.55 2.82
N ASP A 70 19.79 -7.22 1.96
CA ASP A 70 19.67 -7.05 0.50
C ASP A 70 18.48 -7.85 -0.01
N LEU A 71 17.47 -7.17 -0.49
CA LEU A 71 16.25 -7.73 -1.07
C LEU A 71 16.00 -7.22 -2.50
N CYS A 72 17.04 -6.73 -3.18
CA CYS A 72 16.91 -6.13 -4.51
C CYS A 72 16.25 -7.08 -5.53
N ASP A 73 16.68 -8.35 -5.58
CA ASP A 73 16.11 -9.31 -6.53
C ASP A 73 14.65 -9.65 -6.21
N LEU A 74 14.33 -9.79 -4.92
CA LEU A 74 12.96 -10.04 -4.48
C LEU A 74 12.06 -8.84 -4.81
N PHE A 75 12.52 -7.62 -4.52
CA PHE A 75 11.80 -6.39 -4.84
C PHE A 75 11.56 -6.24 -6.33
N ARG A 76 12.59 -6.52 -7.13
CA ARG A 76 12.50 -6.48 -8.59
C ARG A 76 11.43 -7.44 -9.12
N ARG A 77 11.38 -8.66 -8.60
CA ARG A 77 10.46 -9.70 -9.05
C ARG A 77 9.04 -9.47 -8.53
N GLU A 78 8.87 -9.33 -7.22
CA GLU A 78 7.55 -9.36 -6.56
C GLU A 78 6.84 -8.00 -6.58
N VAL A 79 7.58 -6.89 -6.56
CA VAL A 79 6.97 -5.55 -6.52
C VAL A 79 7.00 -4.89 -7.88
N MET A 80 8.22 -4.70 -8.44
CA MET A 80 8.35 -4.00 -9.72
C MET A 80 7.79 -4.82 -10.88
N GLY A 81 8.06 -6.13 -10.92
CA GLY A 81 7.53 -7.04 -11.94
C GLY A 81 6.02 -7.16 -11.88
N HIS A 82 5.44 -7.30 -10.67
CA HIS A 82 3.99 -7.30 -10.49
C HIS A 82 3.35 -5.98 -10.92
N PHE A 83 3.98 -4.85 -10.57
CA PHE A 83 3.53 -3.53 -11.02
C PHE A 83 3.45 -3.43 -12.55
N VAL A 84 4.48 -3.90 -13.26
CA VAL A 84 4.49 -3.92 -14.74
C VAL A 84 3.37 -4.82 -15.27
N SER A 85 3.24 -6.04 -14.75
CA SER A 85 2.25 -7.01 -15.24
C SER A 85 0.81 -6.52 -15.05
N GLU A 86 0.49 -5.87 -13.94
CA GLU A 86 -0.84 -5.31 -13.68
C GLU A 86 -1.16 -4.17 -14.67
N TYR A 87 -0.18 -3.28 -14.94
CA TYR A 87 -0.38 -2.22 -15.94
C TYR A 87 -0.56 -2.78 -17.36
N CYS A 88 0.20 -3.81 -17.75
CA CYS A 88 0.03 -4.50 -19.03
C CYS A 88 -1.36 -5.18 -19.14
N ALA A 89 -1.90 -5.66 -18.01
CA ALA A 89 -3.26 -6.20 -17.95
C ALA A 89 -4.36 -5.11 -17.90
N GLY A 90 -4.01 -3.83 -18.08
CA GLY A 90 -4.95 -2.71 -18.03
C GLY A 90 -5.41 -2.33 -16.62
N ARG A 91 -4.82 -2.90 -15.55
CA ARG A 91 -5.15 -2.60 -14.16
C ARG A 91 -4.24 -1.51 -13.59
N THR A 92 -4.55 -1.03 -12.40
CA THR A 92 -3.77 0.03 -11.71
C THR A 92 -3.41 -0.48 -10.30
N PRO A 93 -2.22 -1.07 -10.11
CA PRO A 93 -1.82 -1.66 -8.84
C PRO A 93 -1.42 -0.61 -7.80
N ASN A 94 -1.36 -1.03 -6.54
CA ASN A 94 -0.69 -0.31 -5.46
C ASN A 94 0.53 -1.12 -4.99
N PRO A 95 1.75 -0.77 -5.40
CA PRO A 95 2.94 -1.57 -5.12
C PRO A 95 3.33 -1.61 -3.64
N CYS A 96 2.83 -0.69 -2.80
CA CYS A 96 3.06 -0.73 -1.36
C CYS A 96 2.42 -1.96 -0.69
N LEU A 97 1.32 -2.49 -1.25
CA LEU A 97 0.70 -3.72 -0.78
C LEU A 97 1.64 -4.91 -0.92
N ASP A 98 2.23 -5.06 -2.10
CA ASP A 98 3.17 -6.16 -2.37
C ASP A 98 4.46 -5.99 -1.56
N CYS A 99 5.00 -4.77 -1.46
CA CYS A 99 6.18 -4.49 -0.65
C CYS A 99 5.97 -4.84 0.82
N ASN A 100 4.82 -4.51 1.40
CA ASN A 100 4.51 -4.88 2.77
C ASN A 100 4.36 -6.39 2.93
N ARG A 101 3.60 -7.05 2.04
CA ARG A 101 3.33 -8.48 2.11
C ARG A 101 4.59 -9.33 1.93
N GLU A 102 5.38 -9.06 0.87
CA GLU A 102 6.47 -9.94 0.44
C GLU A 102 7.80 -9.60 1.11
N LEU A 103 8.09 -8.31 1.30
CA LEU A 103 9.40 -7.90 1.80
C LEU A 103 9.39 -7.58 3.29
N LYS A 104 8.59 -6.58 3.72
CA LYS A 104 8.65 -6.11 5.11
C LYS A 104 8.11 -7.14 6.11
N PHE A 105 6.98 -7.76 5.78
CA PHE A 105 6.34 -8.74 6.67
C PHE A 105 6.41 -10.18 6.13
N GLY A 106 7.03 -10.37 4.96
CA GLY A 106 7.48 -11.65 4.43
C GLY A 106 8.95 -11.88 4.76
N ALA A 107 9.84 -11.56 3.81
CA ALA A 107 11.27 -11.86 3.89
C ALA A 107 11.99 -11.30 5.13
N MET A 108 11.68 -10.04 5.54
CA MET A 108 12.27 -9.47 6.77
C MET A 108 11.81 -10.21 8.02
N LEU A 109 10.53 -10.60 8.10
CA LEU A 109 10.02 -11.40 9.23
C LEU A 109 10.66 -12.78 9.27
N ASP A 110 10.71 -13.49 8.15
CA ASP A 110 11.31 -14.82 8.08
C ASP A 110 12.79 -14.75 8.49
N TRP A 111 13.53 -13.80 7.95
CA TRP A 111 14.90 -13.55 8.34
C TRP A 111 15.05 -13.27 9.85
N ALA A 112 14.18 -12.44 10.41
CA ALA A 112 14.19 -12.09 11.84
C ALA A 112 13.99 -13.33 12.73
N LEU A 113 12.98 -14.16 12.43
CA LEU A 113 12.68 -15.37 13.17
C LEU A 113 13.85 -16.38 13.10
N ASP A 114 14.45 -16.56 11.92
CA ASP A 114 15.61 -17.43 11.72
C ASP A 114 16.86 -16.97 12.50
N HIS A 115 16.93 -15.67 12.83
CA HIS A 115 18.03 -15.07 13.59
C HIS A 115 17.70 -14.84 15.08
N GLY A 116 16.62 -15.45 15.57
CA GLY A 116 16.26 -15.47 16.98
C GLY A 116 15.66 -14.16 17.50
N PHE A 117 15.03 -13.37 16.63
CA PHE A 117 14.13 -12.30 17.03
C PHE A 117 12.73 -12.84 17.29
N ASP A 118 12.03 -12.25 18.26
CA ASP A 118 10.64 -12.61 18.59
C ASP A 118 9.64 -11.87 17.72
N TYR A 119 9.99 -10.62 17.34
CA TYR A 119 9.12 -9.71 16.62
C TYR A 119 9.87 -8.90 15.55
N VAL A 120 9.09 -8.45 14.57
CA VAL A 120 9.48 -7.35 13.68
C VAL A 120 8.64 -6.13 13.98
N SER A 121 9.14 -4.95 13.61
CA SER A 121 8.43 -3.69 13.74
C SER A 121 8.80 -2.71 12.63
N THR A 122 7.93 -1.75 12.38
CA THR A 122 8.13 -0.69 11.40
C THR A 122 7.42 0.58 11.88
N GLY A 123 7.73 1.72 11.26
CA GLY A 123 7.08 3.01 11.56
C GLY A 123 5.67 3.17 10.98
N HIS A 124 4.91 2.09 10.72
CA HIS A 124 3.54 2.22 10.20
C HIS A 124 2.56 2.70 11.27
N TYR A 125 1.68 3.62 10.87
CA TYR A 125 0.54 4.09 11.65
C TYR A 125 -0.63 3.12 11.53
N ALA A 126 -0.54 2.01 12.24
CA ALA A 126 -1.58 1.01 12.46
C ALA A 126 -1.33 0.35 13.80
N ARG A 127 -2.27 -0.42 14.33
CA ARG A 127 -2.14 -1.10 15.62
C ARG A 127 -2.39 -2.59 15.45
N VAL A 128 -1.80 -3.38 16.33
CA VAL A 128 -2.04 -4.82 16.43
C VAL A 128 -2.69 -5.11 17.77
N GLY A 129 -3.81 -5.82 17.75
CA GLY A 129 -4.52 -6.29 18.94
C GLY A 129 -4.64 -7.81 18.96
N PHE A 130 -5.20 -8.33 20.04
CA PHE A 130 -5.56 -9.74 20.17
C PHE A 130 -6.98 -9.88 20.69
N ASP A 131 -7.81 -10.61 19.97
CA ASP A 131 -9.15 -10.96 20.39
C ASP A 131 -9.17 -12.33 21.03
N ALA A 132 -9.31 -12.37 22.36
CA ALA A 132 -9.30 -13.62 23.12
C ALA A 132 -10.52 -14.51 22.80
N ALA A 133 -11.64 -13.94 22.35
CA ALA A 133 -12.83 -14.71 22.04
C ALA A 133 -12.67 -15.55 20.76
N SER A 134 -12.04 -14.98 19.73
CA SER A 134 -11.76 -15.68 18.48
C SER A 134 -10.35 -16.33 18.44
N GLY A 135 -9.48 -16.01 19.40
CA GLY A 135 -8.08 -16.43 19.41
C GLY A 135 -7.24 -15.81 18.26
N ARG A 136 -7.68 -14.69 17.70
CA ARG A 136 -7.05 -14.07 16.52
C ARG A 136 -6.33 -12.77 16.86
N HIS A 137 -5.20 -12.56 16.19
CA HIS A 137 -4.60 -11.24 16.13
C HIS A 137 -5.40 -10.35 15.19
N LEU A 138 -5.61 -9.09 15.58
CA LEU A 138 -6.36 -8.09 14.84
C LEU A 138 -5.41 -7.03 14.31
N LEU A 139 -5.67 -6.54 13.11
CA LEU A 139 -5.12 -5.31 12.60
C LEU A 139 -6.13 -4.19 12.87
N LEU A 140 -5.66 -3.11 13.47
CA LEU A 140 -6.48 -1.96 13.86
C LEU A 140 -5.96 -0.70 13.18
N ARG A 141 -6.84 0.28 12.99
CA ARG A 141 -6.44 1.62 12.53
C ARG A 141 -5.45 2.24 13.49
N GLY A 142 -4.58 3.12 12.97
CA GLY A 142 -3.84 4.05 13.79
C GLY A 142 -4.75 5.09 14.46
N VAL A 143 -4.34 5.64 15.61
CA VAL A 143 -5.11 6.68 16.29
C VAL A 143 -5.15 8.00 15.51
N ASP A 144 -4.12 8.29 14.71
CA ASP A 144 -4.10 9.41 13.77
C ASP A 144 -4.82 9.02 12.48
N ALA A 145 -6.08 9.43 12.34
CA ALA A 145 -6.90 9.11 11.16
C ALA A 145 -6.34 9.69 9.85
N HIS A 146 -5.52 10.77 9.91
CA HIS A 146 -4.88 11.34 8.71
C HIS A 146 -3.63 10.58 8.28
N LYS A 147 -3.04 9.80 9.19
CA LYS A 147 -1.84 9.00 8.95
C LYS A 147 -2.10 7.50 8.93
N ASP A 148 -3.34 7.07 9.20
CA ASP A 148 -3.70 5.65 9.23
C ASP A 148 -3.24 4.90 7.98
N GLN A 149 -2.41 3.89 8.19
CA GLN A 149 -1.82 3.04 7.15
C GLN A 149 -2.35 1.60 7.19
N SER A 150 -3.41 1.34 7.95
CA SER A 150 -4.04 0.02 8.03
C SER A 150 -4.50 -0.50 6.67
N TYR A 151 -4.87 0.40 5.75
CA TYR A 151 -5.24 0.06 4.36
C TYR A 151 -4.13 -0.72 3.64
N VAL A 152 -2.86 -0.34 3.76
CA VAL A 152 -1.77 -1.01 3.05
C VAL A 152 -1.24 -2.26 3.77
N LEU A 153 -1.88 -2.64 4.89
CA LEU A 153 -1.54 -3.80 5.71
C LEU A 153 -2.65 -4.86 5.74
N TYR A 154 -3.77 -4.70 5.02
CA TYR A 154 -4.92 -5.60 5.09
C TYR A 154 -4.61 -7.06 4.74
N GLN A 155 -3.52 -7.30 4.02
CA GLN A 155 -3.11 -8.65 3.59
C GLN A 155 -2.31 -9.43 4.63
N MET A 156 -2.11 -8.87 5.85
CA MET A 156 -1.36 -9.54 6.90
C MET A 156 -2.02 -10.86 7.32
N THR A 157 -1.23 -11.91 7.37
CA THR A 157 -1.65 -13.22 7.88
C THR A 157 -1.62 -13.24 9.42
N GLN A 158 -2.30 -14.21 10.03
CA GLN A 158 -2.27 -14.40 11.48
C GLN A 158 -0.85 -14.64 12.01
N ARG A 159 -0.02 -15.40 11.26
CA ARG A 159 1.40 -15.59 11.59
C ARG A 159 2.16 -14.27 11.62
N GLN A 160 1.96 -13.42 10.62
CA GLN A 160 2.62 -12.12 10.54
C GLN A 160 2.17 -11.19 11.69
N LEU A 161 0.85 -11.11 11.94
CA LEU A 161 0.30 -10.29 13.03
C LEU A 161 0.79 -10.76 14.41
N ALA A 162 0.95 -12.06 14.63
CA ALA A 162 1.45 -12.62 15.90
C ALA A 162 2.90 -12.20 16.23
N HIS A 163 3.68 -11.83 15.21
CA HIS A 163 5.08 -11.42 15.34
C HIS A 163 5.31 -9.94 14.98
N LEU A 164 4.25 -9.12 14.97
CA LEU A 164 4.30 -7.72 14.54
C LEU A 164 4.00 -6.77 15.70
N LEU A 165 4.85 -5.77 15.88
CA LEU A 165 4.64 -4.64 16.79
C LEU A 165 4.59 -3.34 15.99
N LEU A 166 3.58 -2.51 16.22
CA LEU A 166 3.40 -1.21 15.55
C LEU A 166 3.16 -0.10 16.59
N PRO A 167 4.17 0.24 17.41
CA PRO A 167 3.99 1.17 18.51
C PRO A 167 3.67 2.60 18.05
N VAL A 168 4.09 2.99 16.85
CA VAL A 168 3.82 4.33 16.28
C VAL A 168 2.32 4.55 16.04
N GLY A 169 1.57 3.50 15.77
CA GLY A 169 0.13 3.58 15.54
C GLY A 169 -0.70 4.03 16.76
N GLU A 170 -0.13 4.03 17.96
CA GLU A 170 -0.77 4.54 19.19
C GLU A 170 -0.61 6.05 19.39
N TYR A 171 0.07 6.74 18.44
CA TYR A 171 0.41 8.16 18.54
C TYR A 171 -0.01 8.92 17.30
N SER A 172 -0.28 10.21 17.45
CA SER A 172 -0.42 11.14 16.34
C SER A 172 0.94 11.53 15.76
N LYS A 173 0.97 11.99 14.50
CA LYS A 173 2.22 12.44 13.87
C LYS A 173 2.92 13.58 14.62
N PRO A 174 2.20 14.61 15.17
CA PRO A 174 2.84 15.63 16.01
C PRO A 174 3.52 15.05 17.26
N GLU A 175 2.91 14.08 17.95
CA GLU A 175 3.50 13.42 19.13
C GLU A 175 4.76 12.64 18.76
N ILE A 176 4.77 11.93 17.64
CA ILE A 176 5.94 11.23 17.12
C ILE A 176 7.08 12.21 16.81
N ARG A 177 6.78 13.35 16.19
CA ARG A 177 7.78 14.41 15.94
C ARG A 177 8.32 15.03 17.21
N ALA A 178 7.46 15.29 18.20
CA ALA A 178 7.86 15.78 19.51
C ALA A 178 8.79 14.78 20.22
N LEU A 179 8.43 13.49 20.25
CA LEU A 179 9.26 12.42 20.80
C LEU A 179 10.64 12.34 20.14
N ALA A 180 10.71 12.47 18.83
CA ALA A 180 11.95 12.45 18.07
C ALA A 180 12.81 13.71 18.36
N ALA A 181 12.18 14.88 18.46
CA ALA A 181 12.86 16.14 18.79
C ALA A 181 13.40 16.13 20.23
N ASP A 182 12.63 15.66 21.21
CA ASP A 182 13.02 15.54 22.62
C ASP A 182 14.22 14.61 22.79
N PHE A 183 14.35 13.60 21.96
CA PHE A 183 15.51 12.72 21.93
C PHE A 183 16.69 13.33 21.14
N GLY A 184 16.48 14.42 20.42
CA GLY A 184 17.52 15.10 19.64
C GLY A 184 17.81 14.42 18.28
N LEU A 185 16.82 13.74 17.67
CA LEU A 185 17.01 13.13 16.35
C LEU A 185 17.09 14.21 15.26
N GLU A 186 18.16 14.17 14.46
CA GLU A 186 18.37 15.12 13.36
C GLU A 186 17.26 15.08 12.29
N ASN A 187 16.64 13.91 12.09
CA ASN A 187 15.59 13.69 11.11
C ASN A 187 14.17 14.01 11.60
N ALA A 188 13.98 14.59 12.79
CA ALA A 188 12.67 14.90 13.39
C ALA A 188 11.76 15.74 12.47
N GLN A 189 12.33 16.59 11.62
CA GLN A 189 11.62 17.46 10.69
C GLN A 189 11.59 16.95 9.23
N LYS A 190 12.17 15.76 8.95
CA LYS A 190 12.20 15.21 7.59
C LYS A 190 10.76 15.02 7.07
N PRO A 191 10.45 15.48 5.82
CA PRO A 191 9.13 15.25 5.22
C PRO A 191 8.91 13.76 4.95
N ASP A 192 7.61 13.37 4.95
CA ASP A 192 7.23 12.00 4.65
C ASP A 192 7.41 11.72 3.15
N SER A 193 7.78 10.49 2.79
CA SER A 193 7.78 10.04 1.39
C SER A 193 6.35 9.96 0.87
N GLN A 194 6.07 10.59 -0.29
CA GLN A 194 4.70 10.75 -0.81
C GLN A 194 4.44 9.88 -2.04
N ASP A 195 5.47 9.47 -2.79
CA ASP A 195 5.36 8.82 -4.09
C ASP A 195 5.79 7.35 -4.08
N ILE A 196 5.55 6.67 -5.22
CA ILE A 196 6.05 5.30 -5.43
C ILE A 196 7.59 5.34 -5.40
N CYS A 197 8.19 4.65 -4.44
CA CYS A 197 9.61 4.76 -4.12
C CYS A 197 10.56 4.44 -5.29
N PHE A 198 10.14 3.65 -6.27
CA PHE A 198 10.93 3.32 -7.48
C PHE A 198 10.53 4.16 -8.71
N VAL A 199 9.59 5.11 -8.55
CA VAL A 199 9.17 6.09 -9.58
C VAL A 199 9.20 7.50 -8.98
N PRO A 200 10.38 7.98 -8.55
CA PRO A 200 10.52 9.20 -7.75
C PRO A 200 10.12 10.49 -8.50
N ASP A 201 10.07 10.44 -9.81
CA ASP A 201 9.66 11.56 -10.67
C ASP A 201 8.18 11.48 -11.10
N GLY A 202 7.44 10.47 -10.60
CA GLY A 202 6.03 10.27 -10.94
C GLY A 202 5.77 9.77 -12.38
N ASP A 203 6.80 9.62 -13.21
CA ASP A 203 6.65 9.12 -14.59
C ASP A 203 6.69 7.57 -14.64
N TYR A 204 5.59 6.97 -14.17
CA TYR A 204 5.47 5.51 -14.20
C TYR A 204 5.43 4.94 -15.63
N VAL A 205 5.03 5.71 -16.63
CA VAL A 205 5.03 5.26 -18.04
C VAL A 205 6.47 5.09 -18.54
N ARG A 206 7.37 6.02 -18.17
CA ARG A 206 8.80 5.87 -18.44
C ARG A 206 9.36 4.64 -17.73
N PHE A 207 9.02 4.43 -16.47
CA PHE A 207 9.43 3.25 -15.72
C PHE A 207 8.97 1.95 -16.40
N LEU A 208 7.71 1.86 -16.85
CA LEU A 208 7.19 0.68 -17.58
C LEU A 208 7.98 0.40 -18.85
N ARG A 209 8.41 1.43 -19.58
CA ARG A 209 9.28 1.25 -20.76
C ARG A 209 10.67 0.77 -20.40
N GLU A 210 11.36 1.48 -19.50
CA GLU A 210 12.76 1.26 -19.18
C GLU A 210 12.99 -0.05 -18.42
N PHE A 211 12.13 -0.34 -17.44
CA PHE A 211 12.25 -1.53 -16.61
C PHE A 211 11.49 -2.72 -17.20
N GLY A 212 10.24 -2.51 -17.65
CA GLY A 212 9.36 -3.56 -18.13
C GLY A 212 9.50 -3.89 -19.61
N GLY A 213 10.26 -3.10 -20.38
CA GLY A 213 10.33 -3.24 -21.84
C GLY A 213 8.98 -2.98 -22.54
N VAL A 214 8.03 -2.34 -21.84
CA VAL A 214 6.68 -2.12 -22.35
C VAL A 214 6.71 -1.08 -23.46
N THR A 215 6.26 -1.47 -24.65
CA THR A 215 6.03 -0.55 -25.76
C THR A 215 4.53 -0.23 -25.80
N PRO A 216 4.09 0.97 -25.35
CA PRO A 216 2.67 1.32 -25.35
C PRO A 216 2.16 1.41 -26.80
N GLU A 217 1.11 0.65 -27.11
CA GLU A 217 0.47 0.67 -28.43
C GLU A 217 -0.65 1.71 -28.47
N PRO A 218 -0.61 2.69 -29.39
CA PRO A 218 -1.71 3.64 -29.58
C PRO A 218 -3.00 2.94 -29.98
N GLY A 219 -4.12 3.37 -29.39
CA GLY A 219 -5.46 2.86 -29.70
C GLY A 219 -6.50 3.99 -29.70
N ASP A 220 -7.77 3.65 -29.59
CA ASP A 220 -8.84 4.62 -29.71
C ASP A 220 -9.44 4.99 -28.34
N PHE A 221 -9.67 6.29 -28.16
CA PHE A 221 -10.63 6.76 -27.18
C PHE A 221 -12.03 6.59 -27.74
N VAL A 222 -12.91 5.96 -27.00
CA VAL A 222 -14.32 5.77 -27.39
C VAL A 222 -15.26 6.31 -26.33
N ASP A 223 -16.45 6.77 -26.71
CA ASP A 223 -17.52 7.08 -25.76
C ASP A 223 -18.41 5.86 -25.51
N THR A 224 -19.39 6.01 -24.62
CA THR A 224 -20.33 4.96 -24.23
C THR A 224 -21.26 4.48 -25.38
N SER A 225 -21.34 5.24 -26.47
CA SER A 225 -22.02 4.81 -27.71
C SER A 225 -21.12 4.02 -28.66
N GLY A 226 -19.81 3.94 -28.36
CA GLY A 226 -18.80 3.30 -29.23
C GLY A 226 -18.21 4.24 -30.28
N ARG A 227 -18.55 5.53 -30.28
CA ARG A 227 -18.00 6.53 -31.20
C ARG A 227 -16.54 6.84 -30.82
N VAL A 228 -15.65 6.84 -31.81
CA VAL A 228 -14.26 7.23 -31.63
C VAL A 228 -14.15 8.74 -31.41
N LEU A 229 -13.50 9.13 -30.31
CA LEU A 229 -13.27 10.51 -29.92
C LEU A 229 -11.85 11.01 -30.21
N GLY A 230 -10.91 10.11 -30.46
CA GLY A 230 -9.51 10.41 -30.69
C GLY A 230 -8.62 9.19 -30.50
N ARG A 231 -7.30 9.43 -30.46
CA ARG A 231 -6.32 8.36 -30.26
C ARG A 231 -5.56 8.53 -28.95
N HIS A 232 -5.41 7.42 -28.21
CA HIS A 232 -4.60 7.38 -27.00
C HIS A 232 -3.19 6.88 -27.29
N ARG A 233 -2.24 7.17 -26.39
CA ARG A 233 -0.81 6.81 -26.50
C ARG A 233 -0.45 5.47 -25.84
N GLY A 234 -1.42 4.58 -25.66
CA GLY A 234 -1.28 3.28 -25.00
C GLY A 234 -2.04 3.21 -23.66
N LEU A 235 -2.71 2.07 -23.40
CA LEU A 235 -3.58 1.85 -22.22
C LEU A 235 -2.87 2.11 -20.89
N VAL A 236 -1.58 1.81 -20.82
CA VAL A 236 -0.76 1.96 -19.61
C VAL A 236 -0.65 3.41 -19.14
N ALA A 237 -0.86 4.39 -20.02
CA ALA A 237 -0.77 5.81 -19.70
C ALA A 237 -2.04 6.39 -19.04
N TYR A 238 -3.07 5.55 -18.80
CA TYR A 238 -4.37 6.03 -18.32
C TYR A 238 -4.85 5.25 -17.11
N THR A 239 -5.57 5.96 -16.23
CA THR A 239 -6.18 5.39 -15.01
C THR A 239 -7.62 5.86 -14.89
N ALA A 240 -8.52 5.02 -14.40
CA ALA A 240 -9.93 5.38 -14.16
C ALA A 240 -10.05 6.63 -13.26
N GLY A 241 -10.90 7.57 -13.68
CA GLY A 241 -11.08 8.88 -13.07
C GLY A 241 -10.11 9.96 -13.56
N GLN A 242 -9.16 9.64 -14.46
CA GLN A 242 -8.24 10.63 -15.03
C GLN A 242 -8.99 11.56 -15.97
N ARG A 243 -8.79 12.89 -15.78
CA ARG A 243 -9.34 13.97 -16.62
C ARG A 243 -8.28 14.63 -17.48
N LYS A 244 -7.08 14.86 -16.90
CA LYS A 244 -6.02 15.63 -17.58
C LYS A 244 -5.18 14.72 -18.49
N GLY A 245 -4.64 15.30 -19.57
CA GLY A 245 -3.70 14.60 -20.45
C GLY A 245 -4.36 13.60 -21.43
N LEU A 246 -5.66 13.72 -21.69
CA LEU A 246 -6.38 12.90 -22.66
C LEU A 246 -6.11 13.35 -24.12
N GLY A 247 -5.92 14.65 -24.34
CA GLY A 247 -5.69 15.19 -25.69
C GLY A 247 -6.91 15.12 -26.60
N VAL A 248 -8.10 14.98 -26.02
CA VAL A 248 -9.40 14.96 -26.72
C VAL A 248 -10.08 16.30 -26.52
N SER A 249 -10.59 16.90 -27.62
CA SER A 249 -11.41 18.10 -27.58
C SER A 249 -12.88 17.69 -27.46
N ALA A 250 -13.57 18.22 -26.46
CA ALA A 250 -15.00 17.95 -26.24
C ALA A 250 -15.65 19.18 -25.59
N ASP A 251 -16.97 19.31 -25.75
CA ASP A 251 -17.76 20.45 -25.21
C ASP A 251 -17.92 20.38 -23.68
N ARG A 252 -17.58 19.24 -23.09
CA ARG A 252 -17.68 18.96 -21.66
C ARG A 252 -16.44 18.24 -21.14
N PRO A 253 -16.14 18.29 -19.83
CA PRO A 253 -15.06 17.52 -19.25
C PRO A 253 -15.29 16.01 -19.45
N LEU A 254 -14.29 15.31 -20.01
CA LEU A 254 -14.28 13.86 -20.13
C LEU A 254 -13.32 13.23 -19.13
N TYR A 255 -13.69 12.03 -18.70
CA TYR A 255 -12.93 11.22 -17.74
C TYR A 255 -12.73 9.81 -18.29
N VAL A 256 -11.63 9.18 -17.93
CA VAL A 256 -11.41 7.76 -18.18
C VAL A 256 -12.37 6.96 -17.30
N LEU A 257 -13.30 6.22 -17.91
CA LEU A 257 -14.22 5.33 -17.20
C LEU A 257 -13.58 3.95 -17.02
N SER A 258 -13.08 3.37 -18.10
CA SER A 258 -12.46 2.04 -18.10
C SER A 258 -11.46 1.87 -19.24
N LYS A 259 -10.72 0.77 -19.20
CA LYS A 259 -9.79 0.34 -20.26
C LYS A 259 -10.19 -1.05 -20.74
N ASP A 260 -10.19 -1.26 -22.04
CA ASP A 260 -10.37 -2.58 -22.65
C ASP A 260 -9.08 -3.01 -23.33
N ALA A 261 -8.37 -3.92 -22.67
CA ALA A 261 -7.10 -4.44 -23.17
C ALA A 261 -7.28 -5.32 -24.43
N LYS A 262 -8.42 -5.96 -24.60
CA LYS A 262 -8.70 -6.83 -25.74
C LYS A 262 -8.86 -6.04 -27.03
N HIS A 263 -9.50 -4.89 -26.96
CA HIS A 263 -9.78 -4.04 -28.13
C HIS A 263 -8.83 -2.83 -28.20
N ASN A 264 -7.89 -2.69 -27.25
CA ASN A 264 -6.97 -1.57 -27.11
C ASN A 264 -7.72 -0.22 -27.14
N THR A 265 -8.79 -0.09 -26.33
CA THR A 265 -9.61 1.12 -26.22
C THR A 265 -9.64 1.67 -24.80
N VAL A 266 -9.75 2.98 -24.70
CA VAL A 266 -10.02 3.71 -23.44
C VAL A 266 -11.41 4.33 -23.54
N LEU A 267 -12.32 3.89 -22.66
CA LEU A 267 -13.67 4.43 -22.58
C LEU A 267 -13.66 5.75 -21.83
N LEU A 268 -14.18 6.78 -22.46
CA LEU A 268 -14.36 8.12 -21.89
C LEU A 268 -15.85 8.42 -21.67
N GLY A 269 -16.12 9.15 -20.61
CA GLY A 269 -17.48 9.61 -20.30
C GLY A 269 -17.49 10.78 -19.32
N ASP A 270 -18.68 11.09 -18.83
CA ASP A 270 -18.92 12.17 -17.88
C ASP A 270 -18.54 11.80 -16.45
N ASP A 271 -18.45 12.80 -15.58
CA ASP A 271 -18.21 12.58 -14.15
C ASP A 271 -19.28 11.70 -13.49
N ALA A 272 -20.54 11.85 -13.90
CA ALA A 272 -21.64 11.03 -13.37
C ALA A 272 -21.49 9.53 -13.72
N GLU A 273 -20.88 9.20 -14.85
CA GLU A 273 -20.63 7.81 -15.31
C GLU A 273 -19.46 7.14 -14.58
N LEU A 274 -18.71 7.89 -13.73
CA LEU A 274 -17.66 7.33 -12.87
C LEU A 274 -18.19 6.63 -11.62
N PHE A 275 -19.47 6.79 -11.31
CA PHE A 275 -20.04 6.27 -10.08
C PHE A 275 -20.62 4.88 -10.28
N SER A 276 -20.28 3.97 -9.37
CA SER A 276 -20.77 2.59 -9.32
C SER A 276 -21.20 2.23 -7.91
N SER A 277 -22.33 1.54 -7.78
CA SER A 277 -22.88 1.12 -6.49
C SER A 277 -22.34 -0.21 -5.99
N ALA A 278 -21.63 -0.97 -6.85
CA ALA A 278 -21.07 -2.25 -6.46
C ALA A 278 -19.76 -2.55 -7.19
N LEU A 279 -19.03 -3.55 -6.71
CA LEU A 279 -17.84 -4.09 -7.36
C LEU A 279 -17.73 -5.61 -7.14
N LEU A 280 -16.95 -6.26 -8.00
CA LEU A 280 -16.42 -7.60 -7.77
C LEU A 280 -14.92 -7.50 -7.43
N ALA A 281 -14.49 -8.34 -6.48
CA ALA A 281 -13.10 -8.40 -6.06
C ALA A 281 -12.68 -9.85 -5.76
N SER A 282 -11.43 -10.14 -6.01
CA SER A 282 -10.80 -11.45 -5.78
C SER A 282 -9.54 -11.31 -4.92
N ARG A 283 -8.80 -12.40 -4.73
CA ARG A 283 -7.61 -12.42 -3.86
C ARG A 283 -7.92 -11.88 -2.45
N VAL A 284 -9.02 -12.37 -1.87
CA VAL A 284 -9.53 -11.91 -0.57
C VAL A 284 -8.60 -12.34 0.56
N SER A 285 -8.27 -11.42 1.45
CA SER A 285 -7.56 -11.67 2.70
C SER A 285 -8.45 -11.27 3.89
N TRP A 286 -8.68 -12.18 4.82
CA TRP A 286 -9.47 -11.93 6.02
C TRP A 286 -8.58 -11.86 7.27
N ILE A 287 -8.61 -10.74 7.95
CA ILE A 287 -7.98 -10.59 9.29
C ILE A 287 -8.86 -11.23 10.35
N VAL A 288 -10.16 -10.94 10.32
CA VAL A 288 -11.17 -11.60 11.17
C VAL A 288 -11.51 -13.00 10.64
N THR A 289 -12.30 -13.75 11.37
CA THR A 289 -12.84 -15.03 10.87
C THR A 289 -13.61 -14.76 9.57
N PRO A 290 -13.30 -15.50 8.47
CA PRO A 290 -14.01 -15.34 7.20
C PRO A 290 -15.53 -15.48 7.41
N PRO A 291 -16.33 -14.52 6.95
CA PRO A 291 -17.78 -14.60 7.11
C PRO A 291 -18.38 -15.64 6.15
N ALA A 292 -19.36 -16.40 6.64
CA ALA A 292 -20.16 -17.31 5.81
C ALA A 292 -21.37 -16.60 5.18
N GLU A 293 -21.81 -15.50 5.79
CA GLU A 293 -22.98 -14.70 5.40
C GLU A 293 -22.53 -13.28 5.01
N PRO A 294 -23.39 -12.49 4.33
CA PRO A 294 -23.08 -11.09 4.01
C PRO A 294 -22.71 -10.31 5.27
N LEU A 295 -21.58 -9.60 5.18
CA LEU A 295 -21.01 -8.85 6.30
C LEU A 295 -21.19 -7.35 6.10
N ARG A 296 -21.80 -6.68 7.08
CA ARG A 296 -21.91 -5.23 7.10
C ARG A 296 -20.60 -4.60 7.55
N VAL A 297 -20.08 -3.65 6.76
CA VAL A 297 -18.76 -3.00 6.93
C VAL A 297 -18.83 -1.54 6.51
N THR A 298 -17.74 -0.79 6.76
CA THR A 298 -17.37 0.34 5.91
C THR A 298 -16.20 -0.08 5.02
N ALA A 299 -16.12 0.44 3.80
CA ALA A 299 -15.11 0.04 2.83
C ALA A 299 -14.44 1.24 2.16
N LYS A 300 -13.13 1.10 1.85
CA LYS A 300 -12.33 2.06 1.08
C LYS A 300 -11.85 1.38 -0.19
N THR A 301 -12.07 2.01 -1.35
CA THR A 301 -11.60 1.50 -2.66
C THR A 301 -10.29 2.13 -3.13
N ARG A 302 -9.74 3.09 -2.35
CA ARG A 302 -8.42 3.71 -2.53
C ARG A 302 -7.86 4.16 -1.18
N TYR A 303 -6.55 4.25 -1.07
CA TYR A 303 -5.87 4.69 0.16
C TYR A 303 -6.37 6.06 0.66
N SER A 304 -6.43 7.05 -0.21
CA SER A 304 -6.81 8.43 0.13
C SER A 304 -8.33 8.68 0.19
N GLN A 305 -9.17 7.69 -0.15
CA GLN A 305 -10.61 7.84 -0.15
C GLN A 305 -11.17 7.75 1.27
N ARG A 306 -12.27 8.45 1.53
CA ARG A 306 -13.10 8.22 2.71
C ARG A 306 -13.80 6.86 2.58
N GLU A 307 -14.02 6.21 3.70
CA GLU A 307 -14.81 4.98 3.73
C GLU A 307 -16.29 5.25 3.54
N SER A 308 -16.97 4.29 2.96
CA SER A 308 -18.41 4.30 2.73
C SER A 308 -19.04 3.03 3.27
N ALA A 309 -20.26 3.14 3.77
CA ALA A 309 -21.02 1.99 4.26
C ALA A 309 -21.29 1.01 3.11
N ALA A 310 -21.08 -0.28 3.38
CA ALA A 310 -21.18 -1.33 2.36
C ALA A 310 -21.55 -2.68 2.97
N THR A 311 -22.01 -3.60 2.12
CA THR A 311 -22.18 -5.02 2.45
C THR A 311 -21.24 -5.84 1.59
N VAL A 312 -20.43 -6.68 2.24
CA VAL A 312 -19.54 -7.63 1.56
C VAL A 312 -20.20 -9.00 1.56
N THR A 313 -20.48 -9.53 0.39
CA THR A 313 -21.07 -10.85 0.18
C THR A 313 -20.01 -11.80 -0.35
N PRO A 314 -19.62 -12.86 0.39
CA PRO A 314 -18.77 -13.92 -0.13
C PRO A 314 -19.42 -14.60 -1.34
N LEU A 315 -18.60 -14.93 -2.32
CA LEU A 315 -19.00 -15.65 -3.53
C LEU A 315 -18.21 -16.97 -3.64
N ASP A 316 -18.71 -17.86 -4.47
CA ASP A 316 -17.98 -19.09 -4.83
C ASP A 316 -16.60 -18.75 -5.43
N GLY A 317 -15.63 -19.64 -5.23
CA GLY A 317 -14.27 -19.46 -5.73
C GLY A 317 -13.42 -18.44 -4.95
N GLY A 318 -13.87 -18.00 -3.76
CA GLY A 318 -13.10 -17.11 -2.89
C GLY A 318 -13.08 -15.63 -3.34
N ALA A 319 -14.01 -15.24 -4.19
CA ALA A 319 -14.27 -13.86 -4.56
C ALA A 319 -15.30 -13.22 -3.59
N VAL A 320 -15.48 -11.91 -3.70
CA VAL A 320 -16.52 -11.16 -2.99
C VAL A 320 -17.20 -10.17 -3.92
N ARG A 321 -18.47 -9.93 -3.65
CA ARG A 321 -19.22 -8.78 -4.13
C ARG A 321 -19.29 -7.75 -3.01
N VAL A 322 -19.09 -6.49 -3.33
CA VAL A 322 -19.24 -5.37 -2.39
C VAL A 322 -20.29 -4.43 -2.93
N ASP A 323 -21.39 -4.31 -2.21
CA ASP A 323 -22.49 -3.39 -2.52
C ASP A 323 -22.41 -2.19 -1.57
N PHE A 324 -22.27 -0.98 -2.12
CA PHE A 324 -22.20 0.27 -1.36
C PHE A 324 -23.58 0.88 -1.20
N ASP A 325 -23.84 1.51 -0.04
CA ASP A 325 -25.08 2.25 0.19
C ASP A 325 -25.17 3.50 -0.69
N GLU A 326 -24.01 4.12 -0.96
CA GLU A 326 -23.88 5.27 -1.86
C GLU A 326 -22.88 4.95 -2.97
N PRO A 327 -23.18 5.32 -4.22
CA PRO A 327 -22.28 5.06 -5.34
C PRO A 327 -20.87 5.63 -5.12
N GLN A 328 -19.86 4.85 -5.45
CA GLN A 328 -18.44 5.19 -5.28
C GLN A 328 -17.82 5.64 -6.59
N ARG A 329 -17.07 6.76 -6.52
CA ARG A 329 -16.45 7.36 -7.70
C ARG A 329 -15.20 6.60 -8.12
N ALA A 330 -15.10 6.28 -9.40
CA ALA A 330 -13.90 5.77 -10.08
C ALA A 330 -13.32 4.51 -9.41
N ILE A 331 -14.15 3.51 -9.13
CA ILE A 331 -13.71 2.20 -8.69
C ILE A 331 -12.76 1.63 -9.77
N THR A 332 -11.54 1.26 -9.35
CA THR A 332 -10.45 0.97 -10.28
C THR A 332 -9.95 -0.45 -10.13
N ALA A 333 -9.97 -1.23 -11.19
CA ALA A 333 -9.41 -2.58 -11.22
C ALA A 333 -7.90 -2.57 -10.87
N GLY A 334 -7.47 -3.51 -10.04
CA GLY A 334 -6.10 -3.62 -9.52
C GLY A 334 -5.85 -2.86 -8.22
N GLN A 335 -6.72 -1.91 -7.83
CA GLN A 335 -6.69 -1.32 -6.50
C GLN A 335 -7.26 -2.30 -5.46
N ALA A 336 -6.95 -2.06 -4.19
CA ALA A 336 -7.59 -2.81 -3.11
C ALA A 336 -8.95 -2.21 -2.73
N VAL A 337 -9.87 -3.07 -2.30
CA VAL A 337 -10.98 -2.69 -1.44
C VAL A 337 -10.71 -3.24 -0.05
N VAL A 338 -10.71 -2.37 0.97
CA VAL A 338 -10.41 -2.75 2.36
C VAL A 338 -11.63 -2.53 3.23
N PHE A 339 -11.97 -3.54 4.03
CA PHE A 339 -13.18 -3.63 4.84
C PHE A 339 -12.87 -3.33 6.30
N TYR A 340 -13.71 -2.51 6.95
CA TYR A 340 -13.55 -2.11 8.34
C TYR A 340 -14.84 -2.36 9.15
N ARG A 341 -14.64 -2.74 10.40
CA ARG A 341 -15.70 -2.78 11.44
C ARG A 341 -15.24 -1.94 12.63
N GLY A 342 -15.66 -0.69 12.69
CA GLY A 342 -15.09 0.28 13.62
C GLY A 342 -13.58 0.45 13.32
N ASP A 343 -12.74 0.28 14.33
CA ASP A 343 -11.28 0.36 14.19
C ASP A 343 -10.64 -0.91 13.60
N VAL A 344 -11.36 -2.03 13.56
CA VAL A 344 -10.82 -3.31 13.10
C VAL A 344 -10.83 -3.39 11.59
N VAL A 345 -9.69 -3.70 10.98
CA VAL A 345 -9.61 -4.14 9.59
C VAL A 345 -10.18 -5.57 9.51
N ALA A 346 -11.38 -5.71 8.95
CA ALA A 346 -12.00 -7.03 8.78
C ALA A 346 -11.26 -7.85 7.72
N GLY A 347 -10.76 -7.19 6.69
CA GLY A 347 -10.03 -7.79 5.58
C GLY A 347 -10.02 -6.87 4.37
N GLY A 348 -9.77 -7.44 3.20
CA GLY A 348 -9.82 -6.72 1.94
C GLY A 348 -9.61 -7.65 0.76
N ALA A 349 -9.70 -7.10 -0.44
CA ALA A 349 -9.57 -7.84 -1.68
C ALA A 349 -9.00 -6.96 -2.79
N THR A 350 -8.57 -7.56 -3.89
CA THR A 350 -8.19 -6.82 -5.09
C THR A 350 -9.41 -6.63 -5.98
N ILE A 351 -9.69 -5.40 -6.37
CA ILE A 351 -10.82 -5.05 -7.24
C ILE A 351 -10.59 -5.61 -8.64
N ASP A 352 -11.54 -6.38 -9.15
CA ASP A 352 -11.53 -6.90 -10.51
C ASP A 352 -12.27 -5.94 -11.45
N LYS A 353 -13.46 -5.49 -11.06
CA LYS A 353 -14.28 -4.55 -11.85
C LYS A 353 -15.35 -3.85 -11.00
N ALA A 354 -15.75 -2.67 -11.41
CA ALA A 354 -16.97 -1.99 -10.99
C ALA A 354 -18.22 -2.63 -11.66
N LEU A 355 -19.40 -2.49 -11.01
CA LEU A 355 -20.69 -3.01 -11.48
C LEU A 355 -21.72 -1.88 -11.54
#